data_271fe76d9497c7826e831a0bf72da1bf
#
_entry.id   271fe76d9497c7826e831a0bf72da1bf
#
_cell.length_a   1.000
_cell.length_b   1.000
_cell.length_c   1.000
_cell.angle_alpha   90.00
_cell.angle_beta   90.00
_cell.angle_gamma   90.00
#
_symmetry.space_group_name_H-M   'P 1'
#
loop_
_entity.id
_entity.type
_entity.pdbx_description
1 polymer ?
#
loop_
_entity_poly.entity_id
_entity_poly.type
_entity_poly.pdbx_seq_one_letter_code
_entity_poly.pdbx_strand_id
1 'polypeptide(L)'
;MKKLNKKILIMGLPGSGKTTLASKLVPLLNAKWINNDEVRIAANDWDFSEEARKRQAKRMANLAEKYNQEGYHVVADFICPTPEARKLFNADYIIWVDTITKGRFEDTNKMFIKPEKFDFKVTSKDAEFWATKIMEQIE
;
A
#
# COMPACT_ATOMS: atom_id res chain seq x y z
N MET A 1 9.77 -19.23 12.38
CA MET A 1 8.47 -19.05 13.07
C MET A 1 7.53 -18.24 12.20
N LYS A 2 6.28 -18.67 12.10
CA LYS A 2 5.27 -17.95 11.28
C LYS A 2 4.89 -16.63 11.93
N LYS A 3 4.94 -15.56 11.17
CA LYS A 3 4.53 -14.25 11.62
C LYS A 3 3.01 -14.18 11.74
N LEU A 4 2.49 -13.77 12.91
CA LEU A 4 1.06 -13.70 13.17
C LEU A 4 0.41 -12.44 12.58
N ASN A 5 1.10 -11.29 12.72
CA ASN A 5 0.57 -10.01 12.25
C ASN A 5 1.26 -9.63 10.95
N LYS A 6 0.49 -9.25 9.95
CA LYS A 6 0.97 -9.03 8.59
C LYS A 6 1.01 -7.56 8.22
N LYS A 7 2.00 -7.18 7.41
CA LYS A 7 2.08 -5.87 6.76
C LYS A 7 1.63 -6.07 5.31
N ILE A 8 0.54 -5.41 4.93
CA ILE A 8 -0.06 -5.54 3.62
C ILE A 8 0.08 -4.20 2.89
N LEU A 9 0.75 -4.22 1.75
CA LEU A 9 0.93 -3.05 0.91
C LEU A 9 -0.04 -3.08 -0.25
N ILE A 10 -0.86 -2.02 -0.37
CA ILE A 10 -1.70 -1.80 -1.54
C ILE A 10 -1.03 -0.68 -2.33
N MET A 11 -0.51 -1.01 -3.50
CA MET A 11 0.26 -0.08 -4.32
C MET A 11 -0.33 0.06 -5.72
N GLY A 12 0.00 1.13 -6.38
CA GLY A 12 -0.47 1.42 -7.74
C GLY A 12 -0.50 2.91 -8.02
N LEU A 13 -0.84 3.26 -9.26
CA LEU A 13 -0.91 4.66 -9.70
C LEU A 13 -2.04 5.42 -9.00
N PRO A 14 -1.92 6.76 -8.88
CA PRO A 14 -3.01 7.57 -8.34
C PRO A 14 -4.29 7.40 -9.17
N GLY A 15 -5.42 7.22 -8.50
CA GLY A 15 -6.70 7.01 -9.17
C GLY A 15 -7.01 5.57 -9.52
N SER A 16 -6.14 4.62 -9.18
CA SER A 16 -6.35 3.20 -9.49
C SER A 16 -7.40 2.52 -8.58
N GLY A 17 -7.73 3.13 -7.42
CA GLY A 17 -8.70 2.56 -6.50
C GLY A 17 -8.10 1.97 -5.22
N LYS A 18 -6.86 2.30 -4.89
CA LYS A 18 -6.16 1.79 -3.70
C LYS A 18 -6.92 2.08 -2.40
N THR A 19 -7.33 3.33 -2.23
CA THR A 19 -8.01 3.77 -1.00
C THR A 19 -9.37 3.06 -0.84
N THR A 20 -10.10 2.90 -1.91
CA THR A 20 -11.38 2.20 -1.89
C THR A 20 -11.18 0.73 -1.50
N LEU A 21 -10.18 0.08 -2.08
CA LEU A 21 -9.86 -1.30 -1.73
C LEU A 21 -9.45 -1.42 -0.27
N ALA A 22 -8.59 -0.52 0.21
CA ALA A 22 -8.16 -0.50 1.59
C ALA A 22 -9.35 -0.35 2.54
N SER A 23 -10.30 0.54 2.21
CA SER A 23 -11.47 0.79 3.05
C SER A 23 -12.35 -0.47 3.22
N LYS A 24 -12.31 -1.37 2.25
CA LYS A 24 -13.06 -2.63 2.31
C LYS A 24 -12.26 -3.74 3.01
N LEU A 25 -10.96 -3.78 2.78
CA LEU A 25 -10.09 -4.83 3.32
C LEU A 25 -9.83 -4.65 4.82
N VAL A 26 -9.64 -3.42 5.27
CA VAL A 26 -9.29 -3.10 6.68
C VAL A 26 -10.28 -3.72 7.67
N PRO A 27 -11.61 -3.51 7.53
CA PRO A 27 -12.54 -4.12 8.50
C PRO A 27 -12.59 -5.65 8.41
N LEU A 28 -12.38 -6.23 7.24
CA LEU A 28 -12.39 -7.69 7.09
C LEU A 28 -11.24 -8.35 7.85
N LEU A 29 -10.09 -7.66 7.95
CA LEU A 29 -8.91 -8.17 8.64
C LEU A 29 -8.79 -7.64 10.08
N ASN A 30 -9.68 -6.75 10.49
CA ASN A 30 -9.54 -6.00 11.75
C ASN A 30 -8.16 -5.36 11.85
N ALA A 31 -7.72 -4.74 10.74
CA ALA A 31 -6.39 -4.18 10.59
C ALA A 31 -6.35 -2.71 10.95
N LYS A 32 -5.14 -2.20 11.22
CA LYS A 32 -4.87 -0.76 11.26
C LYS A 32 -4.61 -0.28 9.84
N TRP A 33 -5.21 0.84 9.48
CA TRP A 33 -5.07 1.44 8.17
C TRP A 33 -4.09 2.60 8.21
N ILE A 34 -3.05 2.51 7.38
CA ILE A 34 -2.08 3.59 7.21
C ILE A 34 -2.33 4.20 5.83
N ASN A 35 -3.04 5.33 5.81
CA ASN A 35 -3.36 6.05 4.58
C ASN A 35 -2.25 7.04 4.26
N ASN A 36 -1.78 7.02 3.01
CA ASN A 36 -0.67 7.86 2.56
C ASN A 36 -0.93 9.36 2.80
N ASP A 37 -2.11 9.84 2.44
CA ASP A 37 -2.43 11.27 2.57
C ASP A 37 -2.47 11.71 4.03
N GLU A 38 -3.03 10.90 4.91
CA GLU A 38 -3.05 11.18 6.34
C GLU A 38 -1.64 11.27 6.93
N VAL A 39 -0.75 10.38 6.49
CA VAL A 39 0.65 10.39 6.96
C VAL A 39 1.37 11.65 6.46
N ARG A 40 1.12 12.06 5.22
CA ARG A 40 1.69 13.29 4.69
C ARG A 40 1.17 14.54 5.42
N ILE A 41 -0.12 14.57 5.73
CA ILE A 41 -0.72 15.66 6.51
C ILE A 41 -0.03 15.76 7.87
N ALA A 42 0.13 14.66 8.57
CA ALA A 42 0.75 14.63 9.89
C ALA A 42 2.22 15.08 9.85
N ALA A 43 2.94 14.74 8.78
CA ALA A 43 4.34 15.12 8.59
C ALA A 43 4.50 16.51 7.96
N ASN A 44 3.41 17.09 7.43
CA ASN A 44 3.43 18.33 6.67
C ASN A 44 4.46 18.26 5.53
N ASP A 45 4.46 17.15 4.80
CA ASP A 45 5.45 16.88 3.76
C ASP A 45 4.74 16.60 2.42
N TRP A 46 4.70 17.60 1.57
CA TRP A 46 4.07 17.54 0.25
C TRP A 46 5.09 17.57 -0.88
N ASP A 47 6.34 17.22 -0.57
CA ASP A 47 7.38 17.05 -1.55
C ASP A 47 7.20 15.68 -2.22
N PHE A 48 7.14 15.66 -3.56
CA PHE A 48 6.96 14.46 -4.35
C PHE A 48 8.22 14.05 -5.14
N SER A 49 9.37 14.60 -4.76
CA SER A 49 10.65 14.19 -5.33
C SER A 49 10.95 12.72 -4.97
N GLU A 50 11.90 12.12 -5.67
CA GLU A 50 12.31 10.74 -5.40
C GLU A 50 12.77 10.56 -3.96
N GLU A 51 13.57 11.50 -3.45
CA GLU A 51 14.04 11.47 -2.05
C GLU A 51 12.89 11.56 -1.05
N ALA A 52 11.91 12.44 -1.31
CA ALA A 52 10.76 12.61 -0.44
C ALA A 52 9.87 11.36 -0.44
N ARG A 53 9.77 10.68 -1.58
CA ARG A 53 9.00 9.43 -1.66
C ARG A 53 9.66 8.32 -0.86
N LYS A 54 10.99 8.29 -0.79
CA LYS A 54 11.72 7.37 0.09
C LYS A 54 11.45 7.67 1.55
N ARG A 55 11.44 8.95 1.94
CA ARG A 55 11.09 9.36 3.31
C ARG A 55 9.68 8.91 3.65
N GLN A 56 8.75 9.07 2.73
CA GLN A 56 7.36 8.66 2.94
C GLN A 56 7.25 7.14 3.13
N ALA A 57 7.93 6.36 2.30
CA ALA A 57 7.96 4.91 2.44
C ALA A 57 8.49 4.50 3.81
N LYS A 58 9.51 5.18 4.30
CA LYS A 58 10.09 4.91 5.61
C LYS A 58 9.12 5.25 6.75
N ARG A 59 8.40 6.37 6.65
CA ARG A 59 7.35 6.73 7.62
C ARG A 59 6.26 5.66 7.67
N MET A 60 5.79 5.22 6.49
CA MET A 60 4.79 4.18 6.38
C MET A 60 5.29 2.87 7.00
N ALA A 61 6.55 2.51 6.72
CA ALA A 61 7.17 1.31 7.26
C ALA A 61 7.27 1.35 8.79
N ASN A 62 7.67 2.49 9.35
CA ASN A 62 7.80 2.65 10.80
C ASN A 62 6.46 2.52 11.51
N LEU A 63 5.40 3.11 10.94
CA LEU A 63 4.05 2.99 11.48
C LEU A 63 3.55 1.54 11.39
N ALA A 64 3.81 0.87 10.28
CA ALA A 64 3.41 -0.52 10.08
C ALA A 64 4.06 -1.42 11.12
N GLU A 65 5.37 -1.23 11.36
CA GLU A 65 6.08 -2.01 12.36
C GLU A 65 5.53 -1.78 13.75
N LYS A 66 5.24 -0.53 14.10
CA LYS A 66 4.65 -0.17 15.39
C LYS A 66 3.34 -0.90 15.64
N TYR A 67 2.41 -0.86 14.66
CA TYR A 67 1.12 -1.50 14.81
C TYR A 67 1.22 -3.03 14.82
N ASN A 68 2.14 -3.61 14.04
CA ASN A 68 2.39 -5.05 14.09
C ASN A 68 2.85 -5.48 15.50
N GLN A 69 3.74 -4.70 16.10
CA GLN A 69 4.22 -4.99 17.47
C GLN A 69 3.09 -4.87 18.51
N GLU A 70 2.10 -4.03 18.24
CA GLU A 70 0.94 -3.88 19.10
C GLU A 70 -0.13 -4.97 18.88
N GLY A 71 0.09 -5.86 17.94
CA GLY A 71 -0.78 -7.01 17.72
C GLY A 71 -1.77 -6.87 16.56
N TYR A 72 -1.59 -5.89 15.67
CA TYR A 72 -2.49 -5.64 14.55
C TYR A 72 -1.91 -6.03 13.22
N HIS A 73 -2.76 -6.54 12.33
CA HIS A 73 -2.46 -6.50 10.89
C HIS A 73 -2.45 -5.04 10.46
N VAL A 74 -1.68 -4.72 9.43
CA VAL A 74 -1.59 -3.37 8.89
C VAL A 74 -1.89 -3.40 7.40
N VAL A 75 -2.73 -2.48 6.94
CA VAL A 75 -2.98 -2.23 5.52
C VAL A 75 -2.49 -0.82 5.23
N ALA A 76 -1.49 -0.70 4.37
CA ALA A 76 -0.94 0.58 3.94
C ALA A 76 -1.24 0.78 2.46
N ASP A 77 -1.82 1.94 2.10
CA ASP A 77 -2.10 2.28 0.72
C ASP A 77 -1.30 3.50 0.29
N PHE A 78 -0.38 3.31 -0.62
CA PHE A 78 0.37 4.40 -1.24
C PHE A 78 0.93 3.95 -2.59
N ILE A 79 1.43 4.91 -3.38
CA ILE A 79 1.89 4.64 -4.74
C ILE A 79 3.04 3.65 -4.75
N CYS A 80 4.01 3.86 -3.88
CA CYS A 80 5.21 3.02 -3.72
C CYS A 80 5.84 2.71 -5.07
N PRO A 81 6.31 3.75 -5.81
CA PRO A 81 6.58 3.63 -7.24
C PRO A 81 7.85 2.90 -7.62
N THR A 82 8.76 2.67 -6.68
CA THR A 82 10.08 2.11 -6.97
C THR A 82 10.37 0.85 -6.18
N PRO A 83 11.26 -0.03 -6.69
CA PRO A 83 11.70 -1.19 -5.92
C PRO A 83 12.32 -0.84 -4.57
N GLU A 84 13.06 0.29 -4.49
CA GLU A 84 13.66 0.74 -3.24
C GLU A 84 12.60 1.07 -2.19
N ALA A 85 11.54 1.77 -2.58
CA ALA A 85 10.44 2.10 -1.67
C ALA A 85 9.74 0.85 -1.17
N ARG A 86 9.53 -0.13 -2.04
CA ARG A 86 8.91 -1.41 -1.68
C ARG A 86 9.76 -2.18 -0.70
N LYS A 87 11.07 -2.17 -0.91
CA LYS A 87 12.03 -2.83 0.00
C LYS A 87 12.05 -2.14 1.36
N LEU A 88 12.00 -0.82 1.39
CA LEU A 88 11.94 -0.06 2.64
C LEU A 88 10.68 -0.39 3.46
N PHE A 89 9.55 -0.51 2.80
CA PHE A 89 8.30 -0.88 3.47
C PHE A 89 8.33 -2.33 3.95
N ASN A 90 8.90 -3.23 3.18
CA ASN A 90 9.07 -4.64 3.50
C ASN A 90 7.75 -5.34 3.85
N ALA A 91 6.82 -5.35 2.92
CA ALA A 91 5.50 -5.95 3.10
C ALA A 91 5.56 -7.48 3.15
N ASP A 92 4.66 -8.07 3.93
CA ASP A 92 4.42 -9.52 3.89
C ASP A 92 3.59 -9.92 2.67
N TYR A 93 2.66 -9.03 2.25
CA TYR A 93 1.86 -9.20 1.03
C TYR A 93 1.84 -7.91 0.23
N ILE A 94 2.03 -8.03 -1.07
CA ILE A 94 1.94 -6.90 -2.01
C ILE A 94 0.71 -7.09 -2.87
N ILE A 95 -0.18 -6.10 -2.83
CA ILE A 95 -1.38 -6.02 -3.66
C ILE A 95 -1.14 -4.92 -4.68
N TRP A 96 -1.00 -5.29 -5.94
CA TRP A 96 -0.80 -4.34 -7.03
C TRP A 96 -2.15 -4.02 -7.66
N VAL A 97 -2.60 -2.78 -7.49
CA VAL A 97 -3.84 -2.32 -8.12
C VAL A 97 -3.52 -1.78 -9.50
N ASP A 98 -3.76 -2.60 -10.51
CA ASP A 98 -3.44 -2.34 -11.91
C ASP A 98 -4.71 -2.19 -12.73
N THR A 99 -5.48 -1.15 -12.39
CA THR A 99 -6.78 -0.86 -13.04
C THR A 99 -6.67 0.22 -14.11
N ILE A 100 -5.56 0.95 -14.13
CA ILE A 100 -5.31 2.04 -15.08
C ILE A 100 -3.86 1.96 -15.55
N THR A 101 -3.60 2.45 -16.76
CA THR A 101 -2.25 2.45 -17.33
C THR A 101 -1.53 3.77 -17.09
N LYS A 102 -2.26 4.83 -16.75
CA LYS A 102 -1.70 6.17 -16.57
C LYS A 102 -2.49 6.91 -15.48
N GLY A 103 -1.79 7.38 -14.46
CA GLY A 103 -2.39 8.19 -13.39
C GLY A 103 -2.48 9.65 -13.76
N ARG A 104 -3.01 10.47 -12.83
CA ARG A 104 -3.24 11.91 -13.01
C ARG A 104 -1.96 12.74 -13.09
N PHE A 105 -0.87 12.25 -12.51
CA PHE A 105 0.37 13.00 -12.37
C PHE A 105 1.44 12.37 -13.25
N GLU A 106 1.90 13.11 -14.26
CA GLU A 106 2.86 12.60 -15.24
C GLU A 106 4.19 12.23 -14.60
N ASP A 107 4.70 13.01 -13.66
CA ASP A 107 5.94 12.70 -12.96
C ASP A 107 5.86 11.36 -12.22
N THR A 108 4.72 11.09 -11.60
CA THR A 108 4.47 9.81 -10.93
C THR A 108 4.42 8.66 -11.94
N ASN A 109 3.79 8.88 -13.10
CA ASN A 109 3.72 7.87 -14.16
C ASN A 109 5.12 7.48 -14.64
N LYS A 110 6.01 8.46 -14.81
CA LYS A 110 7.39 8.23 -15.24
C LYS A 110 8.21 7.51 -14.19
N MET A 111 7.96 7.80 -12.92
CA MET A 111 8.69 7.21 -11.80
C MET A 111 8.25 5.79 -11.50
N PHE A 112 7.01 5.44 -11.84
CA PHE A 112 6.41 4.17 -11.47
C PHE A 112 7.02 3.00 -12.23
N ILE A 113 7.64 2.08 -11.49
CA ILE A 113 8.20 0.84 -12.02
C ILE A 113 7.27 -0.30 -11.61
N LYS A 114 6.74 -1.05 -12.58
CA LYS A 114 5.84 -2.17 -12.30
C LYS A 114 6.52 -3.19 -11.39
N PRO A 115 5.80 -3.76 -10.39
CA PRO A 115 6.43 -4.75 -9.51
C PRO A 115 6.67 -6.06 -10.25
N GLU A 116 7.84 -6.65 -10.02
CA GLU A 116 8.15 -7.99 -10.52
C GLU A 116 7.53 -9.05 -9.64
N LYS A 117 7.41 -8.76 -8.35
CA LYS A 117 6.82 -9.68 -7.37
C LYS A 117 5.61 -9.04 -6.72
N PHE A 118 4.51 -9.76 -6.70
CA PHE A 118 3.29 -9.35 -6.03
C PHE A 118 2.49 -10.61 -5.67
N ASP A 119 1.65 -10.50 -4.67
CA ASP A 119 0.82 -11.62 -4.23
C ASP A 119 -0.56 -11.57 -4.90
N PHE A 120 -1.06 -10.37 -5.16
CA PHE A 120 -2.35 -10.16 -5.82
C PHE A 120 -2.23 -9.05 -6.85
N LYS A 121 -2.87 -9.24 -7.99
CA LYS A 121 -2.98 -8.22 -9.03
C LYS A 121 -4.45 -7.90 -9.22
N VAL A 122 -4.85 -6.69 -8.81
CA VAL A 122 -6.24 -6.24 -8.88
C VAL A 122 -6.45 -5.52 -10.21
N THR A 123 -7.28 -6.09 -11.07
CA THR A 123 -7.44 -5.63 -12.44
C THR A 123 -8.78 -4.95 -12.73
N SER A 124 -9.63 -4.82 -11.72
CA SER A 124 -10.92 -4.13 -11.84
C SER A 124 -11.22 -3.37 -10.54
N LYS A 125 -12.14 -2.40 -10.63
CA LYS A 125 -12.49 -1.56 -9.48
C LYS A 125 -13.60 -2.13 -8.61
N ASP A 126 -13.76 -3.45 -8.60
CA ASP A 126 -14.72 -4.15 -7.73
C ASP A 126 -14.06 -4.42 -6.37
N ALA A 127 -14.03 -3.41 -5.53
CA ALA A 127 -13.31 -3.44 -4.26
C ALA A 127 -13.84 -4.52 -3.30
N GLU A 128 -15.15 -4.73 -3.25
CA GLU A 128 -15.73 -5.73 -2.36
C GLU A 128 -15.32 -7.15 -2.75
N PHE A 129 -15.38 -7.46 -4.04
CA PHE A 129 -14.96 -8.75 -4.57
C PHE A 129 -13.49 -9.02 -4.23
N TRP A 130 -12.62 -8.05 -4.57
CA TRP A 130 -11.18 -8.22 -4.35
C TRP A 130 -10.82 -8.29 -2.87
N ALA A 131 -11.45 -7.46 -2.03
CA ALA A 131 -11.17 -7.47 -0.59
C ALA A 131 -11.50 -8.81 0.03
N THR A 132 -12.64 -9.40 -0.32
CA THR A 132 -13.05 -10.71 0.18
C THR A 132 -12.08 -11.80 -0.27
N LYS A 133 -11.70 -11.77 -1.55
CA LYS A 133 -10.77 -12.75 -2.11
C LYS A 133 -9.40 -12.67 -1.46
N ILE A 134 -8.90 -11.46 -1.21
CA ILE A 134 -7.61 -11.22 -0.57
C ILE A 134 -7.65 -11.68 0.89
N MET A 135 -8.71 -11.33 1.61
CA MET A 135 -8.87 -11.73 3.01
C MET A 135 -8.82 -13.25 3.17
N GLU A 136 -9.48 -13.99 2.28
CA GLU A 136 -9.48 -15.45 2.33
C GLU A 136 -8.08 -16.06 2.19
N GLN A 137 -7.19 -15.40 1.46
CA GLN A 137 -5.83 -15.88 1.23
C GLN A 137 -4.87 -15.50 2.37
N ILE A 138 -5.13 -14.43 3.09
CA ILE A 138 -4.24 -13.93 4.15
C ILE A 138 -4.41 -14.70 5.45
N GLU A 139 -5.60 -15.17 5.72
CA GLU A 139 -5.84 -16.02 6.86
C GLU A 139 -5.41 -17.48 6.58
#